data_91c309fcdba00d4ef4106463f7a44969
#
_entry.id   91c309fcdba00d4ef4106463f7a44969
#
_cell.length_a   1.000
_cell.length_b   1.000
_cell.length_c   1.000
_cell.angle_alpha   90.00
_cell.angle_beta   90.00
_cell.angle_gamma   90.00
#
_symmetry.space_group_name_H-M   'P 1'
#
loop_
_entity.id
_entity.type
_entity.pdbx_description
1 polymer ?
#
loop_
_entity_poly.entity_id
_entity_poly.type
_entity_poly.pdbx_seq_one_letter_code
_entity_poly.pdbx_strand_id
1 'polypeptide(L)'
;MHLDLFSGKSITVHGQDGSVYTPEVSAATVRALIAVAAFAGLRHGEIRGLWWEDDEDDRLTIRRSVWRTQVKDTKTHEDEENPGVVPIIRPLRVLLDAIRPANAYGWIFPNSVGGALDLANITERVIKPVFKVHGLDWKGWQAYRRGLATNLKKLGVPDTTIQAILRHESVSTTQRFYIKTAREDAMDAMKRLEEKLKCAAVVQQKVN
;
A
#
# COMPACT_ATOMS: atom_id res chain seq x y z
N MET A 1 8.69 7.49 -0.56
CA MET A 1 8.48 6.10 -0.09
C MET A 1 9.84 5.44 0.00
N HIS A 2 10.15 4.73 1.10
CA HIS A 2 11.50 4.26 1.41
C HIS A 2 11.81 2.88 0.80
N LEU A 3 11.47 2.66 -0.47
CA LEU A 3 11.76 1.39 -1.16
C LEU A 3 13.27 1.20 -1.40
N ASP A 4 14.01 2.29 -1.50
CA ASP A 4 15.45 2.25 -1.76
C ASP A 4 16.26 1.67 -0.59
N LEU A 5 15.68 1.65 0.63
CA LEU A 5 16.30 1.02 1.80
C LEU A 5 16.57 -0.48 1.60
N PHE A 6 15.86 -1.10 0.66
CA PHE A 6 15.98 -2.52 0.33
C PHE A 6 16.53 -2.73 -1.09
N SER A 7 17.34 -1.80 -1.62
CA SER A 7 17.90 -1.89 -2.99
C SER A 7 19.03 -2.90 -3.15
N GLY A 8 19.63 -3.36 -2.04
CA GLY A 8 20.68 -4.38 -2.05
C GLY A 8 20.19 -5.77 -2.49
N LYS A 9 21.12 -6.62 -2.96
CA LYS A 9 20.82 -8.01 -3.33
C LYS A 9 20.53 -8.89 -2.12
N SER A 10 21.09 -8.55 -0.95
CA SER A 10 20.86 -9.24 0.33
C SER A 10 20.54 -8.24 1.43
N ILE A 11 19.74 -8.67 2.37
CA ILE A 11 19.45 -7.94 3.61
C ILE A 11 20.27 -8.62 4.70
N THR A 12 21.13 -7.87 5.38
CA THR A 12 21.80 -8.33 6.60
C THR A 12 21.25 -7.51 7.76
N VAL A 13 20.73 -8.17 8.75
CA VAL A 13 20.19 -7.54 9.96
C VAL A 13 21.13 -7.83 11.12
N HIS A 14 21.55 -6.78 11.81
CA HIS A 14 22.35 -6.88 13.03
C HIS A 14 21.43 -6.82 14.24
N GLY A 15 21.42 -7.87 15.04
CA GLY A 15 20.69 -7.91 16.32
C GLY A 15 21.34 -6.97 17.35
N GLN A 16 20.57 -6.56 18.36
CA GLN A 16 21.11 -5.74 19.48
C GLN A 16 22.16 -6.50 20.32
N ASP A 17 22.17 -7.82 20.25
CA ASP A 17 23.10 -8.73 20.89
C ASP A 17 24.37 -9.00 20.05
N GLY A 18 24.54 -8.29 18.92
CA GLY A 18 25.64 -8.49 17.97
C GLY A 18 25.42 -9.66 17.01
N SER A 19 24.31 -10.35 17.08
CA SER A 19 23.98 -11.41 16.13
C SER A 19 23.78 -10.84 14.73
N VAL A 20 24.20 -11.62 13.71
CA VAL A 20 23.99 -11.29 12.30
C VAL A 20 22.97 -12.28 11.74
N TYR A 21 21.89 -11.76 11.21
CA TYR A 21 20.81 -12.56 10.65
C TYR A 21 20.60 -12.22 9.17
N THR A 22 20.62 -13.25 8.32
CA THR A 22 20.21 -13.13 6.92
C THR A 22 18.78 -13.65 6.82
N PRO A 23 17.80 -12.78 6.50
CA PRO A 23 16.41 -13.21 6.43
C PRO A 23 16.19 -14.20 5.28
N GLU A 24 15.22 -15.10 5.46
CA GLU A 24 14.76 -16.04 4.41
C GLU A 24 14.15 -15.33 3.20
N VAL A 25 13.74 -14.07 3.36
CA VAL A 25 13.14 -13.26 2.29
C VAL A 25 14.15 -12.35 1.64
N SER A 26 14.14 -12.29 0.32
CA SER A 26 15.01 -11.40 -0.43
C SER A 26 14.64 -9.91 -0.25
N ALA A 27 15.63 -9.04 -0.49
CA ALA A 27 15.38 -7.59 -0.53
C ALA A 27 14.29 -7.21 -1.55
N ALA A 28 14.27 -7.88 -2.71
CA ALA A 28 13.24 -7.69 -3.73
C ALA A 28 11.83 -8.05 -3.20
N THR A 29 11.71 -9.15 -2.46
CA THR A 29 10.45 -9.56 -1.83
C THR A 29 9.96 -8.52 -0.81
N VAL A 30 10.85 -8.00 0.05
CA VAL A 30 10.47 -6.96 1.03
C VAL A 30 10.04 -5.67 0.32
N ARG A 31 10.72 -5.28 -0.76
CA ARG A 31 10.31 -4.12 -1.58
C ARG A 31 8.93 -4.32 -2.18
N ALA A 32 8.66 -5.49 -2.77
CA ALA A 32 7.36 -5.81 -3.34
C ALA A 32 6.25 -5.82 -2.27
N LEU A 33 6.50 -6.39 -1.08
CA LEU A 33 5.57 -6.35 0.05
C LEU A 33 5.18 -4.92 0.44
N ILE A 34 6.17 -4.04 0.62
CA ILE A 34 5.95 -2.63 0.96
C ILE A 34 5.22 -1.92 -0.17
N ALA A 35 5.58 -2.20 -1.43
CA ALA A 35 4.95 -1.60 -2.60
C ALA A 35 3.48 -2.01 -2.74
N VAL A 36 3.14 -3.27 -2.53
CA VAL A 36 1.74 -3.74 -2.49
C VAL A 36 0.96 -3.02 -1.40
N ALA A 37 1.51 -2.89 -0.18
CA ALA A 37 0.85 -2.15 0.89
C ALA A 37 0.62 -0.67 0.52
N ALA A 38 1.60 -0.03 -0.12
CA ALA A 38 1.61 1.40 -0.41
C ALA A 38 0.81 1.77 -1.66
N PHE A 39 0.88 0.98 -2.72
CA PHE A 39 0.28 1.30 -4.02
C PHE A 39 -1.06 0.62 -4.26
N ALA A 40 -1.26 -0.59 -3.74
CA ALA A 40 -2.54 -1.28 -3.82
C ALA A 40 -3.40 -1.09 -2.57
N GLY A 41 -2.83 -0.55 -1.48
CA GLY A 41 -3.55 -0.25 -0.25
C GLY A 41 -4.16 -1.47 0.42
N LEU A 42 -3.57 -2.65 0.26
CA LEU A 42 -4.11 -3.91 0.79
C LEU A 42 -4.04 -3.96 2.32
N ARG A 43 -5.00 -4.67 2.91
CA ARG A 43 -4.96 -5.01 4.34
C ARG A 43 -3.89 -6.08 4.59
N HIS A 44 -3.35 -6.12 5.81
CA HIS A 44 -2.33 -7.09 6.22
C HIS A 44 -2.65 -8.55 5.82
N GLY A 45 -3.89 -8.99 6.08
CA GLY A 45 -4.33 -10.32 5.71
C GLY A 45 -4.47 -10.55 4.21
N GLU A 46 -4.88 -9.52 3.47
CA GLU A 46 -5.02 -9.55 2.01
C GLU A 46 -3.64 -9.68 1.34
N ILE A 47 -2.62 -8.94 1.81
CA ILE A 47 -1.23 -9.07 1.32
C ILE A 47 -0.74 -10.52 1.46
N ARG A 48 -1.01 -11.14 2.60
CA ARG A 48 -0.67 -12.54 2.87
C ARG A 48 -1.46 -13.52 2.00
N GLY A 49 -2.66 -13.11 1.55
CA GLY A 49 -3.59 -13.92 0.77
C GLY A 49 -3.37 -13.87 -0.75
N LEU A 50 -2.43 -13.08 -1.24
CA LEU A 50 -2.20 -12.92 -2.67
C LEU A 50 -1.60 -14.18 -3.31
N TRP A 51 -2.18 -14.56 -4.45
CA TRP A 51 -1.67 -15.63 -5.30
C TRP A 51 -1.30 -15.07 -6.67
N TRP A 52 -0.39 -15.74 -7.38
CA TRP A 52 0.00 -15.37 -8.73
C TRP A 52 -1.14 -15.48 -9.74
N GLU A 53 -2.07 -16.39 -9.52
CA GLU A 53 -3.27 -16.57 -10.34
C GLU A 53 -4.27 -15.40 -10.20
N ASP A 54 -4.13 -14.57 -9.20
CA ASP A 54 -4.93 -13.37 -8.99
C ASP A 54 -4.25 -12.12 -9.58
N ASP A 55 -3.02 -12.27 -10.10
CA ASP A 55 -2.22 -11.19 -10.67
C ASP A 55 -2.38 -11.16 -12.19
N GLU A 56 -3.27 -10.29 -12.63
CA GLU A 56 -3.43 -9.92 -14.04
C GLU A 56 -2.53 -8.71 -14.35
N ASP A 57 -2.25 -8.45 -15.64
CA ASP A 57 -1.25 -7.43 -16.03
C ASP A 57 -1.53 -6.04 -15.47
N ASP A 58 -2.79 -5.63 -15.43
CA ASP A 58 -3.23 -4.30 -15.02
C ASP A 58 -3.91 -4.24 -13.65
N ARG A 59 -4.14 -5.40 -13.00
CA ARG A 59 -4.92 -5.49 -11.75
C ARG A 59 -4.57 -6.69 -10.89
N LEU A 60 -4.84 -6.55 -9.59
CA LEU A 60 -4.85 -7.64 -8.61
C LEU A 60 -6.29 -7.93 -8.21
N THR A 61 -6.68 -9.19 -8.27
CA THR A 61 -7.96 -9.66 -7.75
C THR A 61 -7.77 -10.15 -6.31
N ILE A 62 -8.47 -9.55 -5.36
CA ILE A 62 -8.29 -9.82 -3.92
C ILE A 62 -9.35 -10.82 -3.47
N ARG A 63 -9.05 -12.10 -3.55
CA ARG A 63 -9.99 -13.19 -3.22
C ARG A 63 -9.88 -13.66 -1.78
N ARG A 64 -8.68 -13.56 -1.17
CA ARG A 64 -8.35 -14.21 0.11
C ARG A 64 -7.76 -13.25 1.11
N SER A 65 -7.98 -13.58 2.38
CA SER A 65 -7.32 -12.94 3.51
C SER A 65 -6.81 -14.02 4.47
N VAL A 66 -5.57 -13.89 4.93
CA VAL A 66 -4.96 -14.84 5.86
C VAL A 66 -4.84 -14.22 7.24
N TRP A 67 -5.51 -14.83 8.21
CA TRP A 67 -5.40 -14.51 9.63
C TRP A 67 -4.76 -15.67 10.38
N ARG A 68 -3.63 -15.42 11.02
CA ARG A 68 -2.77 -16.49 11.60
C ARG A 68 -2.43 -17.51 10.52
N THR A 69 -2.94 -18.75 10.63
CA THR A 69 -2.79 -19.85 9.66
C THR A 69 -4.05 -20.10 8.84
N GLN A 70 -5.15 -19.40 9.14
CA GLN A 70 -6.43 -19.61 8.48
C GLN A 70 -6.54 -18.72 7.24
N VAL A 71 -6.80 -19.37 6.11
CA VAL A 71 -7.21 -18.70 4.87
C VAL A 71 -8.72 -18.50 4.94
N LYS A 72 -9.17 -17.29 4.74
CA LYS A 72 -10.60 -16.94 4.67
C LYS A 72 -10.83 -16.13 3.40
N ASP A 73 -12.01 -16.25 2.84
CA ASP A 73 -12.45 -15.35 1.80
C ASP A 73 -12.54 -13.92 2.35
N THR A 74 -12.32 -12.94 1.50
CA THR A 74 -12.38 -11.55 1.94
C THR A 74 -13.84 -11.20 2.25
N LYS A 75 -14.10 -10.51 3.37
CA LYS A 75 -15.45 -10.11 3.81
C LYS A 75 -16.22 -9.24 2.82
N THR A 76 -15.57 -8.75 1.79
CA THR A 76 -16.14 -7.97 0.69
C THR A 76 -16.69 -8.86 -0.43
N HIS A 77 -16.68 -10.17 -0.25
CA HIS A 77 -17.20 -11.17 -1.20
C HIS A 77 -18.46 -11.86 -0.64
N GLU A 78 -19.49 -11.08 -0.34
CA GLU A 78 -20.85 -11.65 -0.28
C GLU A 78 -21.39 -11.91 -1.70
N ASP A 79 -20.75 -11.33 -2.74
CA ASP A 79 -21.03 -11.59 -4.15
C ASP A 79 -19.80 -12.21 -4.82
N GLU A 80 -19.85 -13.52 -5.12
CA GLU A 80 -18.85 -14.23 -5.98
C GLU A 80 -18.67 -13.55 -7.35
N GLU A 81 -19.68 -12.76 -7.77
CA GLU A 81 -19.69 -12.05 -9.05
C GLU A 81 -18.82 -10.78 -9.07
N ASN A 82 -18.38 -10.24 -7.94
CA ASN A 82 -17.61 -8.99 -7.90
C ASN A 82 -16.40 -9.07 -6.94
N PRO A 83 -15.36 -9.82 -7.30
CA PRO A 83 -14.13 -9.88 -6.50
C PRO A 83 -13.52 -8.48 -6.37
N GLY A 84 -13.01 -8.15 -5.18
CA GLY A 84 -12.33 -6.88 -4.95
C GLY A 84 -11.12 -6.72 -5.86
N VAL A 85 -11.23 -5.86 -6.87
CA VAL A 85 -10.18 -5.60 -7.85
C VAL A 85 -9.41 -4.33 -7.51
N VAL A 86 -8.09 -4.35 -7.62
CA VAL A 86 -7.21 -3.20 -7.41
C VAL A 86 -6.34 -2.99 -8.65
N PRO A 87 -6.39 -1.80 -9.27
CA PRO A 87 -5.51 -1.47 -10.38
C PRO A 87 -4.03 -1.52 -9.99
N ILE A 88 -3.20 -2.05 -10.88
CA ILE A 88 -1.74 -2.07 -10.72
C ILE A 88 -1.15 -0.89 -11.48
N ILE A 89 -0.45 -0.01 -10.76
CA ILE A 89 0.34 1.04 -11.40
C ILE A 89 1.72 0.51 -11.81
N ARG A 90 2.31 1.09 -12.84
CA ARG A 90 3.60 0.64 -13.39
C ARG A 90 4.71 0.43 -12.34
N PRO A 91 4.91 1.33 -11.33
CA PRO A 91 5.92 1.10 -10.29
C PRO A 91 5.68 -0.18 -9.46
N LEU A 92 4.42 -0.56 -9.23
CA LEU A 92 4.09 -1.81 -8.55
C LEU A 92 4.34 -3.02 -9.47
N ARG A 93 3.95 -2.93 -10.76
CA ARG A 93 4.17 -3.98 -11.74
C ARG A 93 5.64 -4.39 -11.82
N VAL A 94 6.55 -3.42 -11.97
CA VAL A 94 8.00 -3.67 -12.03
C VAL A 94 8.51 -4.43 -10.80
N LEU A 95 7.99 -4.13 -9.61
CA LEU A 95 8.43 -4.79 -8.38
C LEU A 95 7.85 -6.19 -8.21
N LEU A 96 6.64 -6.44 -8.69
CA LEU A 96 6.04 -7.78 -8.73
C LEU A 96 6.77 -8.66 -9.76
N ASP A 97 7.04 -8.13 -10.94
CA ASP A 97 7.77 -8.86 -11.98
C ASP A 97 9.19 -9.24 -11.54
N ALA A 98 9.85 -8.39 -10.76
CA ALA A 98 11.18 -8.67 -10.23
C ALA A 98 11.24 -9.88 -9.27
N ILE A 99 10.10 -10.31 -8.73
CA ILE A 99 10.00 -11.48 -7.84
C ILE A 99 9.19 -12.62 -8.44
N ARG A 100 8.66 -12.44 -9.66
CA ARG A 100 7.83 -13.44 -10.33
C ARG A 100 8.68 -14.63 -10.75
N PRO A 101 8.39 -15.85 -10.30
CA PRO A 101 9.09 -17.06 -10.79
C PRO A 101 8.64 -17.40 -12.22
N ALA A 102 9.46 -18.19 -12.92
CA ALA A 102 9.15 -18.64 -14.28
C ALA A 102 7.81 -19.39 -14.36
N ASN A 103 7.53 -20.21 -13.38
CA ASN A 103 6.23 -20.90 -13.19
C ASN A 103 5.49 -20.24 -12.04
N ALA A 104 4.91 -19.05 -12.28
CA ALA A 104 4.22 -18.27 -11.26
C ALA A 104 2.89 -18.95 -10.88
N TYR A 105 2.87 -19.61 -9.73
CA TYR A 105 1.72 -20.32 -9.18
C TYR A 105 1.69 -20.24 -7.66
N GLY A 106 0.50 -20.17 -7.04
CA GLY A 106 0.31 -20.11 -5.61
C GLY A 106 0.69 -18.76 -4.98
N TRP A 107 1.21 -18.74 -3.78
CA TRP A 107 1.46 -17.54 -3.01
C TRP A 107 2.47 -16.60 -3.70
N ILE A 108 2.11 -15.30 -3.85
CA ILE A 108 3.07 -14.26 -4.27
C ILE A 108 4.18 -14.10 -3.21
N PHE A 109 3.80 -14.24 -1.95
CA PHE A 109 4.71 -14.14 -0.81
C PHE A 109 4.68 -15.43 0.01
N PRO A 110 5.40 -16.49 -0.42
CA PRO A 110 5.48 -17.73 0.32
C PRO A 110 6.42 -17.62 1.52
N ASN A 111 6.19 -18.42 2.55
CA ASN A 111 7.18 -18.72 3.58
C ASN A 111 8.07 -19.91 3.13
N SER A 112 9.07 -20.28 3.94
CA SER A 112 10.03 -21.36 3.64
C SER A 112 9.43 -22.76 3.50
N VAL A 113 8.20 -22.96 3.97
CA VAL A 113 7.46 -24.24 3.87
C VAL A 113 6.30 -24.21 2.85
N GLY A 114 6.27 -23.16 1.99
CA GLY A 114 5.29 -23.05 0.91
C GLY A 114 3.90 -22.53 1.34
N GLY A 115 3.76 -22.02 2.57
CA GLY A 115 2.54 -21.37 3.05
C GLY A 115 2.61 -19.86 2.94
N ALA A 116 1.56 -19.17 3.43
CA ALA A 116 1.53 -17.70 3.47
C ALA A 116 2.62 -17.13 4.40
N LEU A 117 3.34 -16.11 3.93
CA LEU A 117 4.39 -15.44 4.69
C LEU A 117 3.85 -14.81 5.98
N ASP A 118 4.62 -14.90 7.07
CA ASP A 118 4.31 -14.20 8.31
C ASP A 118 4.86 -12.77 8.30
N LEU A 119 3.98 -11.81 8.00
CA LEU A 119 4.34 -10.39 7.95
C LEU A 119 4.71 -9.81 9.32
N ALA A 120 4.23 -10.40 10.44
CA ALA A 120 4.64 -9.94 11.77
C ALA A 120 6.11 -10.29 12.00
N ASN A 121 6.51 -11.51 11.66
CA ASN A 121 7.90 -11.95 11.74
C ASN A 121 8.83 -11.10 10.84
N ILE A 122 8.43 -10.85 9.59
CA ILE A 122 9.19 -9.98 8.67
C ILE A 122 9.27 -8.55 9.20
N THR A 123 8.20 -8.03 9.76
CA THR A 123 8.21 -6.68 10.35
C THR A 123 9.22 -6.57 11.48
N GLU A 124 9.22 -7.50 12.42
CA GLU A 124 10.09 -7.44 13.60
C GLU A 124 11.55 -7.70 13.26
N ARG A 125 11.81 -8.70 12.42
CA ARG A 125 13.18 -9.17 12.15
C ARG A 125 13.86 -8.48 10.99
N VAL A 126 13.12 -7.87 10.06
CA VAL A 126 13.69 -7.28 8.85
C VAL A 126 13.36 -5.80 8.74
N ILE A 127 12.06 -5.44 8.73
CA ILE A 127 11.66 -4.08 8.39
C ILE A 127 12.06 -3.08 9.48
N LYS A 128 11.69 -3.36 10.74
CA LYS A 128 12.00 -2.46 11.86
C LYS A 128 13.50 -2.22 12.07
N PRO A 129 14.38 -3.24 12.05
CA PRO A 129 15.82 -3.02 12.15
C PRO A 129 16.35 -2.13 11.04
N VAL A 130 15.98 -2.38 9.77
CA VAL A 130 16.40 -1.54 8.64
C VAL A 130 15.91 -0.11 8.80
N PHE A 131 14.64 0.10 9.16
CA PHE A 131 14.07 1.43 9.40
C PHE A 131 14.82 2.17 10.52
N LYS A 132 15.12 1.48 11.63
CA LYS A 132 15.84 2.03 12.77
C LYS A 132 17.26 2.53 12.40
N VAL A 133 18.00 1.77 11.60
CA VAL A 133 19.33 2.17 11.10
C VAL A 133 19.25 3.46 10.29
N HIS A 134 18.16 3.69 9.58
CA HIS A 134 17.92 4.90 8.78
C HIS A 134 17.17 6.01 9.55
N GLY A 135 17.03 5.92 10.86
CA GLY A 135 16.34 6.92 11.69
C GLY A 135 14.84 7.03 11.43
N LEU A 136 14.23 5.95 10.92
CA LEU A 136 12.81 5.92 10.56
C LEU A 136 12.01 5.05 11.53
N ASP A 137 10.78 5.47 11.80
CA ASP A 137 9.83 4.71 12.61
C ASP A 137 8.90 3.88 11.74
N TRP A 138 8.74 2.61 12.06
CA TRP A 138 7.72 1.78 11.48
C TRP A 138 6.32 2.13 12.03
N LYS A 139 5.43 2.60 11.17
CA LYS A 139 4.06 3.03 11.54
C LYS A 139 2.99 1.95 11.27
N GLY A 140 3.41 0.72 10.94
CA GLY A 140 2.53 -0.42 10.67
C GLY A 140 2.00 -0.47 9.24
N TRP A 141 1.59 -1.67 8.81
CA TRP A 141 1.07 -1.93 7.46
C TRP A 141 -0.14 -1.04 7.10
N GLN A 142 -1.01 -0.80 8.06
CA GLN A 142 -2.19 0.04 7.85
C GLN A 142 -1.85 1.51 7.55
N ALA A 143 -0.65 1.97 7.93
CA ALA A 143 -0.21 3.33 7.64
C ALA A 143 -0.04 3.57 6.12
N TYR A 144 0.40 2.58 5.35
CA TYR A 144 0.50 2.67 3.90
C TYR A 144 -0.86 2.85 3.23
N ARG A 145 -1.85 2.06 3.65
CA ARG A 145 -3.22 2.17 3.16
C ARG A 145 -3.83 3.55 3.47
N ARG A 146 -3.61 4.07 4.70
CA ARG A 146 -4.01 5.45 5.05
C ARG A 146 -3.26 6.49 4.22
N GLY A 147 -1.97 6.27 3.99
CA GLY A 147 -1.14 7.14 3.15
C GLY A 147 -1.63 7.20 1.71
N LEU A 148 -1.98 6.05 1.11
CA LEU A 148 -2.57 5.99 -0.23
C LEU A 148 -3.86 6.80 -0.28
N ALA A 149 -4.78 6.58 0.66
CA ALA A 149 -6.02 7.32 0.76
C ALA A 149 -5.78 8.85 0.82
N THR A 150 -4.87 9.28 1.70
CA THR A 150 -4.52 10.71 1.85
C THR A 150 -3.93 11.29 0.56
N ASN A 151 -3.05 10.56 -0.12
CA ASN A 151 -2.45 11.01 -1.38
C ASN A 151 -3.48 11.13 -2.50
N LEU A 152 -4.37 10.14 -2.65
CA LEU A 152 -5.47 10.21 -3.61
C LEU A 152 -6.38 11.42 -3.35
N LYS A 153 -6.69 11.69 -2.08
CA LYS A 153 -7.47 12.86 -1.70
C LYS A 153 -6.76 14.17 -2.10
N LYS A 154 -5.46 14.29 -1.81
CA LYS A 154 -4.66 15.47 -2.22
C LYS A 154 -4.62 15.66 -3.73
N LEU A 155 -4.72 14.59 -4.50
CA LEU A 155 -4.86 14.61 -5.96
C LEU A 155 -6.27 15.00 -6.43
N GLY A 156 -7.22 15.23 -5.52
CA GLY A 156 -8.58 15.61 -5.85
C GLY A 156 -9.49 14.43 -6.23
N VAL A 157 -9.07 13.20 -5.97
CA VAL A 157 -9.88 12.01 -6.26
C VAL A 157 -11.11 12.00 -5.35
N PRO A 158 -12.33 11.78 -5.88
CA PRO A 158 -13.56 11.72 -5.10
C PRO A 158 -13.53 10.62 -4.02
N ASP A 159 -14.16 10.87 -2.87
CA ASP A 159 -14.18 9.93 -1.74
C ASP A 159 -14.79 8.57 -2.10
N THR A 160 -15.80 8.55 -2.97
CA THR A 160 -16.42 7.32 -3.49
C THR A 160 -15.43 6.49 -4.31
N THR A 161 -14.60 7.12 -5.13
CA THR A 161 -13.55 6.46 -5.90
C THR A 161 -12.44 5.92 -4.98
N ILE A 162 -12.04 6.71 -3.96
CA ILE A 162 -11.07 6.26 -2.95
C ILE A 162 -11.64 5.07 -2.17
N GLN A 163 -12.91 5.12 -1.80
CA GLN A 163 -13.62 4.02 -1.16
C GLN A 163 -13.55 2.74 -2.01
N ALA A 164 -13.86 2.85 -3.29
CA ALA A 164 -13.82 1.72 -4.23
C ALA A 164 -12.39 1.14 -4.35
N ILE A 165 -11.36 1.98 -4.55
CA ILE A 165 -9.96 1.54 -4.62
C ILE A 165 -9.54 0.81 -3.34
N LEU A 166 -9.91 1.34 -2.19
CA LEU A 166 -9.57 0.77 -0.89
C LEU A 166 -10.52 -0.34 -0.46
N ARG A 167 -11.61 -0.59 -1.17
CA ARG A 167 -12.63 -1.59 -0.81
C ARG A 167 -13.12 -1.39 0.63
N HIS A 168 -13.57 -0.15 0.96
CA HIS A 168 -14.21 0.16 2.22
C HIS A 168 -15.71 -0.10 2.11
N GLU A 169 -16.30 -0.75 3.10
CA GLU A 169 -17.74 -1.03 3.15
C GLU A 169 -18.57 0.27 3.22
N SER A 170 -18.02 1.35 3.77
CA SER A 170 -18.70 2.62 3.87
C SER A 170 -17.80 3.83 3.61
N VAL A 171 -18.37 4.89 3.04
CA VAL A 171 -17.70 6.19 2.81
C VAL A 171 -17.30 6.83 4.13
N SER A 172 -18.06 6.62 5.21
CA SER A 172 -17.73 7.14 6.55
C SER A 172 -16.38 6.64 7.05
N THR A 173 -15.99 5.39 6.72
CA THR A 173 -14.67 4.84 7.02
C THR A 173 -13.58 5.62 6.29
N THR A 174 -13.81 6.00 5.05
CA THR A 174 -12.88 6.82 4.26
C THR A 174 -12.81 8.23 4.85
N GLN A 175 -13.92 8.88 5.13
CA GLN A 175 -14.01 10.24 5.65
C GLN A 175 -13.42 10.38 7.06
N ARG A 176 -13.59 9.39 7.94
CA ARG A 176 -13.09 9.41 9.33
C ARG A 176 -11.58 9.63 9.43
N PHE A 177 -10.82 9.19 8.44
CA PHE A 177 -9.37 9.41 8.38
C PHE A 177 -8.99 10.81 7.89
N TYR A 178 -9.91 11.52 7.20
CA TYR A 178 -9.67 12.84 6.62
C TYR A 178 -9.99 14.01 7.55
N ILE A 179 -10.85 13.83 8.55
CA ILE A 179 -11.26 14.90 9.46
C ILE A 179 -10.05 15.55 10.17
N LYS A 180 -8.97 14.81 10.37
CA LYS A 180 -7.73 15.35 10.93
C LYS A 180 -6.92 16.25 9.98
N THR A 181 -6.99 15.99 8.68
CA THR A 181 -6.26 16.74 7.63
C THR A 181 -7.07 17.94 7.12
N ALA A 182 -8.36 17.99 7.40
CA ALA A 182 -9.30 18.93 6.81
C ALA A 182 -9.01 20.42 7.09
N ARG A 183 -8.28 20.78 8.15
CA ARG A 183 -7.98 22.19 8.43
C ARG A 183 -6.94 22.78 7.49
N GLU A 184 -5.85 22.08 7.25
CA GLU A 184 -4.79 22.53 6.34
C GLU A 184 -5.28 22.48 4.88
N ASP A 185 -5.97 21.42 4.49
CA ASP A 185 -6.56 21.28 3.16
C ASP A 185 -7.67 22.33 2.89
N ALA A 186 -8.46 22.70 3.90
CA ALA A 186 -9.46 23.77 3.79
C ALA A 186 -8.83 25.14 3.60
N MET A 187 -7.76 25.44 4.33
CA MET A 187 -7.02 26.70 4.17
C MET A 187 -6.38 26.79 2.78
N ASP A 188 -5.76 25.72 2.29
CA ASP A 188 -5.18 25.64 0.96
C ASP A 188 -6.24 25.76 -0.15
N ALA A 189 -7.38 25.11 0.01
CA ALA A 189 -8.50 25.22 -0.91
C ALA A 189 -9.06 26.66 -1.00
N MET A 190 -9.22 27.32 0.14
CA MET A 190 -9.68 28.72 0.19
C MET A 190 -8.64 29.67 -0.40
N LYS A 191 -7.36 29.44 -0.18
CA LYS A 191 -6.28 30.21 -0.79
C LYS A 191 -6.28 30.09 -2.32
N ARG A 192 -6.43 28.89 -2.84
CA ARG A 192 -6.57 28.64 -4.30
C ARG A 192 -7.82 29.30 -4.88
N LEU A 193 -8.93 29.30 -4.14
CA LEU A 193 -10.13 30.03 -4.55
C LEU A 193 -9.87 31.53 -4.61
N GLU A 194 -9.24 32.10 -3.59
CA GLU A 194 -8.87 33.50 -3.54
C GLU A 194 -7.96 33.89 -4.72
N GLU A 195 -6.96 33.08 -5.05
CA GLU A 195 -6.08 33.33 -6.21
C GLU A 195 -6.85 33.31 -7.52
N LYS A 196 -7.79 32.35 -7.71
CA LYS A 196 -8.65 32.33 -8.90
C LYS A 196 -9.55 33.57 -9.00
N LEU A 197 -10.11 34.03 -7.88
CA LEU A 197 -10.97 35.23 -7.86
C LEU A 197 -10.17 36.50 -8.15
N LYS A 198 -8.94 36.61 -7.64
CA LYS A 198 -8.03 37.72 -7.97
C LYS A 198 -7.68 37.75 -9.46
N CYS A 199 -7.37 36.61 -10.06
CA CYS A 199 -7.13 36.52 -11.52
C CYS A 199 -8.36 36.92 -12.33
N ALA A 200 -9.55 36.50 -11.93
CA ALA A 200 -10.78 36.90 -12.63
C ALA A 200 -11.06 38.43 -12.56
N ALA A 201 -10.83 39.04 -11.39
CA ALA A 201 -11.01 40.46 -11.19
C ALA A 201 -10.03 41.33 -12.05
N VAL A 202 -8.78 40.85 -12.18
CA VAL A 202 -7.76 41.52 -13.03
C VAL A 202 -8.10 41.44 -14.53
N VAL A 203 -8.73 40.35 -14.97
CA VAL A 203 -9.17 40.22 -16.37
C VAL A 203 -10.32 41.15 -16.69
N GLN A 204 -11.28 41.37 -15.76
CA GLN A 204 -12.39 42.33 -15.97
C GLN A 204 -11.94 43.79 -16.00
N GLN A 205 -10.88 44.15 -15.28
CA GLN A 205 -10.32 45.53 -15.33
C GLN A 205 -9.51 45.83 -16.59
N LYS A 206 -9.11 44.84 -17.37
CA LYS A 206 -8.38 45.02 -18.64
C LYS A 206 -9.28 45.05 -19.87
N VAL A 207 -10.57 44.79 -19.72
CA VAL A 207 -11.55 44.75 -20.82
C VAL A 207 -12.46 46.00 -20.84
N ASN A 208 -12.34 46.88 -19.85
CA ASN A 208 -12.92 48.24 -19.81
C ASN A 208 -11.82 49.28 -19.98
#